data_6fa5f232cc87ec5d9d0779efcf708315
#
_entry.id   6fa5f232cc87ec5d9d0779efcf708315
#
_cell.length_a   1.000
_cell.length_b   1.000
_cell.length_c   1.000
_cell.angle_alpha   90.00
_cell.angle_beta   90.00
_cell.angle_gamma   90.00
#
_symmetry.space_group_name_H-M   'P 1'
#
loop_
_entity.id
_entity.type
_entity.pdbx_description
1 polymer ?
#
loop_
_entity_poly.entity_id
_entity_poly.type
_entity_poly.pdbx_seq_one_letter_code
_entity_poly.pdbx_strand_id
1 'polypeptide(L)'
;QEYKSFSPEEFRLHNEKLQAEMEKQDIDMLLLSTPENIYYSTGYRSWYTSSLFRPVYVLVPRKGDPAIILRILEKTTVQYTSWTSRIYCWGTASRNLGPLEGEEPVSIIDRIIKEIQPDTGTIGLEAGDGMQYFWSMELLKKIMDSQPGIRFTDGSLAIQRARMVKTPWEIERIRHVCRITEQAILETGKTIVAGETTEKDISKGIAMRMARGGVDKISYLTVTSGIDKYCTFNTYATDRVVQKGEYVLVDISGHIDGYASDLTRVFY
;
A
#
# COMPACT_ATOMS: atom_id res chain seq x y z
N GLN A 1 21.62 11.60 8.62
CA GLN A 1 21.33 11.68 7.18
C GLN A 1 19.91 12.19 7.01
N GLU A 2 19.73 13.26 6.25
CA GLU A 2 18.40 13.83 5.99
C GLU A 2 17.58 12.84 5.17
N TYR A 3 16.38 12.55 5.63
CA TYR A 3 15.47 11.65 4.94
C TYR A 3 14.92 12.35 3.69
N LYS A 4 15.08 11.74 2.52
CA LYS A 4 14.57 12.25 1.25
C LYS A 4 13.43 11.37 0.75
N SER A 5 12.31 11.98 0.35
CA SER A 5 11.24 11.25 -0.35
C SER A 5 11.72 10.77 -1.72
N PHE A 6 10.99 9.82 -2.30
CA PHE A 6 11.28 9.29 -3.63
C PHE A 6 11.23 10.38 -4.71
N SER A 7 12.16 10.32 -5.64
CA SER A 7 12.17 11.17 -6.81
C SER A 7 11.28 10.61 -7.94
N PRO A 8 10.85 11.44 -8.91
CA PRO A 8 10.16 10.96 -10.10
C PRO A 8 10.94 9.86 -10.86
N GLU A 9 12.26 9.92 -10.86
CA GLU A 9 13.15 8.94 -11.52
C GLU A 9 13.01 7.55 -10.90
N GLU A 10 12.82 7.47 -9.59
CA GLU A 10 12.62 6.18 -8.92
C GLU A 10 11.30 5.53 -9.29
N PHE A 11 10.22 6.32 -9.39
CA PHE A 11 8.93 5.79 -9.84
C PHE A 11 8.96 5.37 -11.30
N ARG A 12 9.74 6.06 -12.15
CA ARG A 12 10.00 5.60 -13.53
C ARG A 12 10.69 4.25 -13.54
N LEU A 13 11.73 4.08 -12.71
CA LEU A 13 12.43 2.80 -12.56
C LEU A 13 11.49 1.69 -12.07
N HIS A 14 10.60 1.98 -11.12
CA HIS A 14 9.58 1.02 -10.69
C HIS A 14 8.65 0.64 -11.84
N ASN A 15 8.24 1.61 -12.64
CA ASN A 15 7.40 1.36 -13.80
C ASN A 15 8.11 0.53 -14.88
N GLU A 16 9.39 0.80 -15.15
CA GLU A 16 10.23 0.01 -16.06
C GLU A 16 10.35 -1.45 -15.58
N LYS A 17 10.50 -1.68 -14.28
CA LYS A 17 10.51 -3.02 -13.71
C LYS A 17 9.17 -3.75 -13.90
N LEU A 18 8.04 -3.07 -13.71
CA LEU A 18 6.72 -3.63 -14.00
C LEU A 18 6.62 -4.01 -15.48
N GLN A 19 6.98 -3.11 -16.37
CA GLN A 19 6.94 -3.31 -17.83
C GLN A 19 7.82 -4.47 -18.29
N ALA A 20 9.02 -4.61 -17.72
CA ALA A 20 9.89 -5.73 -18.00
C ALA A 20 9.32 -7.09 -17.59
N GLU A 21 8.61 -7.15 -16.45
CA GLU A 21 7.92 -8.38 -16.01
C GLU A 21 6.64 -8.64 -16.81
N MET A 22 5.92 -7.59 -17.23
CA MET A 22 4.78 -7.71 -18.14
C MET A 22 5.20 -8.30 -19.50
N GLU A 23 6.32 -7.86 -20.06
CA GLU A 23 6.85 -8.39 -21.33
C GLU A 23 7.14 -9.90 -21.24
N LYS A 24 7.75 -10.35 -20.13
CA LYS A 24 8.02 -11.80 -19.89
C LYS A 24 6.76 -12.66 -19.79
N GLN A 25 5.63 -12.06 -19.45
CA GLN A 25 4.36 -12.77 -19.21
C GLN A 25 3.31 -12.48 -20.29
N ASP A 26 3.70 -11.78 -21.36
CA ASP A 26 2.82 -11.37 -22.46
C ASP A 26 1.56 -10.63 -21.99
N ILE A 27 1.79 -9.68 -21.06
CA ILE A 27 0.77 -8.75 -20.55
C ILE A 27 0.98 -7.40 -21.21
N ASP A 28 -0.06 -6.83 -21.82
CA ASP A 28 -0.01 -5.55 -22.49
C ASP A 28 -0.29 -4.37 -21.56
N MET A 29 -1.15 -4.59 -20.57
CA MET A 29 -1.47 -3.62 -19.53
C MET A 29 -1.65 -4.30 -18.18
N LEU A 30 -1.32 -3.59 -17.10
CA LEU A 30 -1.75 -3.95 -15.73
C LEU A 30 -2.83 -2.98 -15.28
N LEU A 31 -3.87 -3.50 -14.68
CA LEU A 31 -4.93 -2.73 -14.05
C LEU A 31 -4.80 -2.88 -12.54
N LEU A 32 -4.33 -1.82 -11.88
CA LEU A 32 -3.99 -1.79 -10.46
C LEU A 32 -5.05 -1.05 -9.65
N SER A 33 -5.30 -1.50 -8.44
CA SER A 33 -6.28 -0.91 -7.51
C SER A 33 -5.81 -0.90 -6.05
N THR A 34 -4.82 -1.71 -5.68
CA THR A 34 -4.31 -1.71 -4.31
C THR A 34 -3.47 -0.47 -4.03
N PRO A 35 -3.59 0.14 -2.85
CA PRO A 35 -2.86 1.36 -2.48
C PRO A 35 -1.35 1.27 -2.70
N GLU A 36 -0.76 0.14 -2.36
CA GLU A 36 0.68 -0.12 -2.46
C GLU A 36 1.15 -0.17 -3.91
N ASN A 37 0.37 -0.77 -4.81
CA ASN A 37 0.72 -0.87 -6.23
C ASN A 37 0.43 0.43 -6.99
N ILE A 38 -0.60 1.18 -6.57
CA ILE A 38 -0.86 2.55 -7.05
C ILE A 38 0.34 3.43 -6.71
N TYR A 39 0.79 3.42 -5.44
CA TYR A 39 1.95 4.19 -5.02
C TYR A 39 3.21 3.78 -5.77
N TYR A 40 3.49 2.47 -5.85
CA TYR A 40 4.67 1.92 -6.52
C TYR A 40 4.79 2.37 -7.98
N SER A 41 3.68 2.40 -8.70
CA SER A 41 3.67 2.75 -10.13
C SER A 41 3.59 4.25 -10.40
N THR A 42 2.94 5.04 -9.54
CA THR A 42 2.63 6.45 -9.84
C THR A 42 3.21 7.46 -8.86
N GLY A 43 3.66 7.03 -7.70
CA GLY A 43 4.04 7.93 -6.60
C GLY A 43 2.85 8.59 -5.89
N TYR A 44 1.63 8.40 -6.37
CA TYR A 44 0.44 8.97 -5.73
C TYR A 44 0.21 8.33 -4.36
N ARG A 45 0.21 9.18 -3.33
CA ARG A 45 -0.02 8.77 -1.97
C ARG A 45 -1.02 9.70 -1.31
N SER A 46 -2.09 9.14 -0.83
CA SER A 46 -3.14 9.84 -0.09
C SER A 46 -3.80 8.86 0.89
N TRP A 47 -4.24 9.35 2.04
CA TRP A 47 -5.09 8.54 2.93
C TRP A 47 -6.39 8.10 2.22
N TYR A 48 -6.75 8.78 1.15
CA TYR A 48 -7.90 8.48 0.31
C TYR A 48 -7.82 7.08 -0.33
N THR A 49 -6.62 6.62 -0.68
CA THR A 49 -6.40 5.28 -1.27
C THR A 49 -6.72 4.14 -0.30
N SER A 50 -6.69 4.39 1.01
CA SER A 50 -7.06 3.42 2.03
C SER A 50 -8.56 3.33 2.28
N SER A 51 -9.38 4.13 1.59
CA SER A 51 -10.84 4.13 1.75
C SER A 51 -11.48 3.06 0.88
N LEU A 52 -12.26 2.18 1.50
CA LEU A 52 -13.02 1.13 0.80
C LEU A 52 -14.09 1.66 -0.18
N PHE A 53 -14.48 2.94 -0.04
CA PHE A 53 -15.56 3.56 -0.81
C PHE A 53 -15.07 4.52 -1.91
N ARG A 54 -13.76 4.66 -2.08
CA ARG A 54 -13.19 5.69 -2.93
C ARG A 54 -12.09 5.09 -3.81
N PRO A 55 -12.50 4.30 -4.82
CA PRO A 55 -11.55 3.59 -5.64
C PRO A 55 -10.65 4.55 -6.43
N VAL A 56 -9.39 4.19 -6.51
CA VAL A 56 -8.40 4.74 -7.41
C VAL A 56 -7.91 3.60 -8.28
N TYR A 57 -7.76 3.85 -9.57
CA TYR A 57 -7.30 2.85 -10.51
C TYR A 57 -6.08 3.36 -11.26
N VAL A 58 -5.19 2.44 -11.61
CA VAL A 58 -4.04 2.75 -12.44
C VAL A 58 -3.95 1.74 -13.57
N LEU A 59 -3.83 2.24 -14.80
CA LEU A 59 -3.48 1.45 -15.97
C LEU A 59 -1.99 1.67 -16.27
N VAL A 60 -1.20 0.60 -16.15
CA VAL A 60 0.21 0.60 -16.51
C VAL A 60 0.33 -0.07 -17.87
N PRO A 61 0.64 0.66 -18.94
CA PRO A 61 0.87 0.06 -20.26
C PRO A 61 2.25 -0.62 -20.33
N ARG A 62 2.41 -1.61 -21.20
CA ARG A 62 3.73 -2.24 -21.47
C ARG A 62 4.77 -1.23 -21.96
N LYS A 63 4.35 -0.11 -22.55
CA LYS A 63 5.20 1.00 -22.99
C LYS A 63 4.55 2.34 -22.67
N GLY A 64 5.33 3.27 -22.15
CA GLY A 64 4.87 4.62 -21.77
C GLY A 64 4.48 4.75 -20.30
N ASP A 65 3.94 5.90 -19.96
CA ASP A 65 3.66 6.26 -18.58
C ASP A 65 2.31 5.70 -18.10
N PRO A 66 2.18 5.35 -16.80
CA PRO A 66 0.93 4.90 -16.23
C PRO A 66 -0.14 5.99 -16.25
N ALA A 67 -1.39 5.59 -16.40
CA ALA A 67 -2.56 6.45 -16.32
C ALA A 67 -3.26 6.24 -14.98
N ILE A 68 -3.47 7.30 -14.19
CA ILE A 68 -4.18 7.25 -12.93
C ILE A 68 -5.59 7.80 -13.07
N ILE A 69 -6.57 7.08 -12.52
CA ILE A 69 -8.00 7.36 -12.63
C ILE A 69 -8.58 7.47 -11.23
N LEU A 70 -9.09 8.63 -10.88
CA LEU A 70 -9.52 8.93 -9.52
C LEU A 70 -10.65 9.96 -9.51
N ARG A 71 -11.28 10.15 -8.36
CA ARG A 71 -12.31 11.19 -8.22
C ARG A 71 -11.72 12.59 -8.39
N ILE A 72 -12.47 13.49 -9.00
CA ILE A 72 -12.05 14.86 -9.26
C ILE A 72 -11.63 15.63 -8.00
N LEU A 73 -12.13 15.25 -6.83
CA LEU A 73 -11.74 15.83 -5.54
C LEU A 73 -10.25 15.67 -5.22
N GLU A 74 -9.60 14.64 -5.77
CA GLU A 74 -8.18 14.33 -5.57
C GLU A 74 -7.28 14.91 -6.67
N LYS A 75 -7.85 15.62 -7.65
CA LYS A 75 -7.10 16.12 -8.82
C LYS A 75 -5.87 16.93 -8.41
N THR A 76 -6.03 17.86 -7.48
CA THR A 76 -4.91 18.69 -7.02
C THR A 76 -3.88 17.86 -6.27
N THR A 77 -4.31 16.98 -5.38
CA THR A 77 -3.42 16.10 -4.62
C THR A 77 -2.56 15.24 -5.53
N VAL A 78 -3.16 14.60 -6.55
CA VAL A 78 -2.42 13.75 -7.47
C VAL A 78 -1.44 14.54 -8.34
N GLN A 79 -1.79 15.76 -8.74
CA GLN A 79 -0.89 16.63 -9.51
C GLN A 79 0.38 17.00 -8.75
N TYR A 80 0.30 17.10 -7.42
CA TYR A 80 1.46 17.42 -6.57
C TYR A 80 2.26 16.19 -6.11
N THR A 81 1.66 15.01 -6.09
CA THR A 81 2.29 13.81 -5.50
C THR A 81 2.68 12.76 -6.53
N SER A 82 2.01 12.71 -7.68
CA SER A 82 2.31 11.74 -8.73
C SER A 82 3.33 12.27 -9.73
N TRP A 83 4.19 11.39 -10.23
CA TRP A 83 5.12 11.73 -11.30
C TRP A 83 4.50 11.67 -12.69
N THR A 84 3.40 10.89 -12.88
CA THR A 84 2.72 10.82 -14.18
C THR A 84 1.80 12.01 -14.39
N SER A 85 1.80 12.52 -15.62
CA SER A 85 0.87 13.56 -16.07
C SER A 85 -0.45 13.00 -16.65
N ARG A 86 -0.54 11.67 -16.84
CA ARG A 86 -1.75 11.01 -17.36
C ARG A 86 -2.79 10.83 -16.26
N ILE A 87 -3.43 11.93 -15.90
CA ILE A 87 -4.41 12.02 -14.80
C ILE A 87 -5.81 12.15 -15.37
N TYR A 88 -6.68 11.22 -15.04
CA TYR A 88 -8.08 11.18 -15.46
C TYR A 88 -8.98 11.24 -14.23
N CYS A 89 -9.97 12.12 -14.29
CA CYS A 89 -10.85 12.36 -13.16
C CYS A 89 -12.29 12.00 -13.49
N TRP A 90 -12.98 11.36 -12.55
CA TRP A 90 -14.39 11.01 -12.65
C TRP A 90 -15.21 11.64 -11.53
N GLY A 91 -16.54 11.71 -11.76
CA GLY A 91 -17.48 12.29 -10.82
C GLY A 91 -17.43 13.81 -10.77
N THR A 92 -18.24 14.40 -9.90
CA THR A 92 -18.35 15.85 -9.73
C THR A 92 -17.63 16.35 -8.48
N ALA A 93 -17.23 17.61 -8.49
CA ALA A 93 -16.70 18.31 -7.32
C ALA A 93 -17.81 18.66 -6.29
N SER A 94 -19.09 18.56 -6.67
CA SER A 94 -20.22 18.83 -5.80
C SER A 94 -20.28 17.85 -4.62
N ARG A 95 -20.44 18.38 -3.41
CA ARG A 95 -20.65 17.59 -2.19
C ARG A 95 -22.06 17.01 -2.09
N ASN A 96 -22.99 17.42 -2.94
CA ASN A 96 -24.33 16.89 -2.98
C ASN A 96 -24.30 15.47 -3.56
N LEU A 97 -24.87 14.53 -2.83
CA LEU A 97 -24.97 13.10 -3.17
C LEU A 97 -26.04 12.84 -4.28
N GLY A 98 -26.21 13.79 -5.20
CA GLY A 98 -27.01 13.58 -6.40
C GLY A 98 -26.34 12.59 -7.37
N PRO A 99 -27.02 12.18 -8.44
CA PRO A 99 -26.44 11.32 -9.46
C PRO A 99 -25.10 11.93 -9.92
N LEU A 100 -24.09 11.07 -10.09
CA LEU A 100 -22.75 11.49 -10.51
C LEU A 100 -22.86 12.13 -11.90
N GLU A 101 -22.86 13.45 -11.97
CA GLU A 101 -22.68 14.15 -13.23
C GLU A 101 -21.21 14.07 -13.59
N GLY A 102 -20.90 13.48 -14.70
CA GLY A 102 -19.56 13.33 -15.21
C GLY A 102 -19.29 11.94 -15.80
N GLU A 103 -18.13 11.77 -16.39
CA GLU A 103 -17.72 10.50 -16.97
C GLU A 103 -17.52 9.45 -15.86
N GLU A 104 -18.02 8.25 -16.08
CA GLU A 104 -17.84 7.14 -15.15
C GLU A 104 -16.46 6.48 -15.31
N PRO A 105 -15.92 5.82 -14.26
CA PRO A 105 -14.62 5.13 -14.33
C PRO A 105 -14.52 4.13 -15.48
N VAL A 106 -15.60 3.41 -15.80
CA VAL A 106 -15.64 2.44 -16.91
C VAL A 106 -15.34 3.12 -18.24
N SER A 107 -16.02 4.23 -18.54
CA SER A 107 -15.84 4.97 -19.82
C SER A 107 -14.43 5.52 -19.95
N ILE A 108 -13.84 5.98 -18.87
CA ILE A 108 -12.45 6.47 -18.85
C ILE A 108 -11.49 5.31 -19.11
N ILE A 109 -11.66 4.18 -18.43
CA ILE A 109 -10.82 2.98 -18.59
C ILE A 109 -10.92 2.45 -20.01
N ASP A 110 -12.13 2.35 -20.55
CA ASP A 110 -12.37 1.94 -21.94
C ASP A 110 -11.63 2.82 -22.95
N ARG A 111 -11.71 4.12 -22.77
CA ARG A 111 -11.01 5.08 -23.63
C ARG A 111 -9.50 4.90 -23.56
N ILE A 112 -8.94 4.75 -22.36
CA ILE A 112 -7.50 4.55 -22.17
C ILE A 112 -7.05 3.23 -22.80
N ILE A 113 -7.82 2.15 -22.62
CA ILE A 113 -7.52 0.86 -23.25
C ILE A 113 -7.49 1.00 -24.77
N LYS A 114 -8.49 1.63 -25.36
CA LYS A 114 -8.55 1.85 -26.83
C LYS A 114 -7.44 2.76 -27.36
N GLU A 115 -6.97 3.72 -26.57
CA GLU A 115 -5.82 4.56 -26.94
C GLU A 115 -4.51 3.77 -26.99
N ILE A 116 -4.35 2.78 -26.11
CA ILE A 116 -3.10 2.01 -25.95
C ILE A 116 -3.14 0.75 -26.82
N GLN A 117 -4.25 0.03 -26.84
CA GLN A 117 -4.43 -1.26 -27.48
C GLN A 117 -5.86 -1.37 -28.04
N PRO A 118 -6.12 -0.91 -29.26
CA PRO A 118 -7.49 -0.65 -29.69
C PRO A 118 -8.37 -1.88 -29.89
N ASP A 119 -7.84 -3.06 -30.22
CA ASP A 119 -8.67 -4.19 -30.67
C ASP A 119 -8.45 -5.51 -29.95
N THR A 120 -7.21 -5.84 -29.58
CA THR A 120 -6.86 -7.11 -28.94
C THR A 120 -5.72 -6.90 -27.95
N GLY A 121 -5.60 -7.75 -26.95
CA GLY A 121 -4.50 -7.70 -25.99
C GLY A 121 -4.80 -8.42 -24.69
N THR A 122 -3.86 -8.35 -23.77
CA THR A 122 -3.95 -8.99 -22.46
C THR A 122 -3.84 -7.94 -21.36
N ILE A 123 -4.85 -7.89 -20.48
CA ILE A 123 -4.83 -7.06 -19.28
C ILE A 123 -4.65 -7.96 -18.06
N GLY A 124 -3.55 -7.73 -17.33
CA GLY A 124 -3.28 -8.37 -16.05
C GLY A 124 -4.00 -7.64 -14.91
N LEU A 125 -4.69 -8.38 -14.07
CA LEU A 125 -5.38 -7.92 -12.88
C LEU A 125 -4.61 -8.34 -11.62
N GLU A 126 -4.84 -7.67 -10.49
CA GLU A 126 -4.38 -8.09 -9.16
C GLU A 126 -5.25 -9.26 -8.65
N ALA A 127 -5.22 -10.41 -9.33
CA ALA A 127 -6.19 -11.49 -9.18
C ALA A 127 -5.65 -12.76 -8.51
N GLY A 128 -4.35 -12.81 -8.24
CA GLY A 128 -3.69 -14.00 -7.71
C GLY A 128 -3.73 -14.09 -6.18
N ASP A 129 -3.24 -15.22 -5.69
CA ASP A 129 -3.12 -15.48 -4.26
C ASP A 129 -2.27 -14.40 -3.56
N GLY A 130 -2.74 -13.96 -2.41
CA GLY A 130 -2.10 -12.91 -1.63
C GLY A 130 -2.37 -11.47 -2.09
N MET A 131 -3.20 -11.28 -3.13
CA MET A 131 -3.68 -9.96 -3.54
C MET A 131 -5.04 -9.66 -2.93
N GLN A 132 -5.26 -8.40 -2.59
CA GLN A 132 -6.56 -7.90 -2.15
C GLN A 132 -7.18 -7.07 -3.26
N TYR A 133 -8.44 -7.35 -3.58
CA TYR A 133 -9.18 -6.58 -4.55
C TYR A 133 -9.81 -5.34 -3.92
N PHE A 134 -9.53 -4.19 -4.53
CA PHE A 134 -10.25 -2.95 -4.26
C PHE A 134 -11.20 -2.59 -5.41
N TRP A 135 -11.68 -3.60 -6.12
CA TRP A 135 -12.62 -3.46 -7.21
C TRP A 135 -14.04 -3.85 -6.78
N SER A 136 -15.02 -3.08 -7.24
CA SER A 136 -16.38 -3.58 -7.30
C SER A 136 -16.45 -4.66 -8.39
N MET A 137 -16.98 -5.84 -8.07
CA MET A 137 -17.17 -6.91 -9.05
C MET A 137 -18.05 -6.46 -10.22
N GLU A 138 -19.04 -5.59 -9.97
CA GLU A 138 -19.90 -5.00 -10.99
C GLU A 138 -19.08 -4.13 -11.95
N LEU A 139 -18.18 -3.28 -11.44
CA LEU A 139 -17.32 -2.42 -12.24
C LEU A 139 -16.39 -3.26 -13.11
N LEU A 140 -15.73 -4.25 -12.54
CA LEU A 140 -14.84 -5.15 -13.27
C LEU A 140 -15.58 -5.88 -14.38
N LYS A 141 -16.79 -6.39 -14.08
CA LYS A 141 -17.63 -7.02 -15.09
C LYS A 141 -17.98 -6.08 -16.23
N LYS A 142 -18.37 -4.83 -15.95
CA LYS A 142 -18.66 -3.82 -16.97
C LYS A 142 -17.46 -3.56 -17.88
N ILE A 143 -16.25 -3.48 -17.30
CA ILE A 143 -15.01 -3.30 -18.07
C ILE A 143 -14.76 -4.51 -18.97
N MET A 144 -14.90 -5.73 -18.45
CA MET A 144 -14.73 -6.95 -19.25
C MET A 144 -15.74 -7.04 -20.38
N ASP A 145 -17.01 -6.76 -20.09
CA ASP A 145 -18.11 -6.79 -21.08
C ASP A 145 -17.93 -5.74 -22.17
N SER A 146 -17.32 -4.59 -21.87
CA SER A 146 -17.07 -3.51 -22.83
C SER A 146 -15.86 -3.76 -23.75
N GLN A 147 -15.03 -4.75 -23.42
CA GLN A 147 -13.78 -5.07 -24.13
C GLN A 147 -13.72 -6.53 -24.59
N PRO A 148 -14.61 -6.99 -25.51
CA PRO A 148 -14.72 -8.40 -25.89
C PRO A 148 -13.47 -8.96 -26.61
N GLY A 149 -12.61 -8.11 -27.15
CA GLY A 149 -11.34 -8.51 -27.77
C GLY A 149 -10.16 -8.60 -26.80
N ILE A 150 -10.33 -8.16 -25.56
CA ILE A 150 -9.28 -8.15 -24.54
C ILE A 150 -9.36 -9.41 -23.68
N ARG A 151 -8.24 -10.08 -23.50
CA ARG A 151 -8.08 -11.18 -22.54
C ARG A 151 -7.69 -10.64 -21.17
N PHE A 152 -8.52 -10.88 -20.16
CA PHE A 152 -8.19 -10.58 -18.77
C PHE A 152 -7.53 -11.79 -18.11
N THR A 153 -6.44 -11.57 -17.41
CA THR A 153 -5.65 -12.63 -16.77
C THR A 153 -5.13 -12.18 -15.41
N ASP A 154 -4.56 -13.09 -14.64
CA ASP A 154 -3.84 -12.74 -13.42
C ASP A 154 -2.49 -12.08 -13.77
N GLY A 155 -2.28 -10.86 -13.27
CA GLY A 155 -1.05 -10.07 -13.40
C GLY A 155 -0.21 -10.04 -12.13
N SER A 156 -0.64 -10.74 -11.08
CA SER A 156 -0.02 -10.65 -9.74
C SER A 156 1.44 -11.05 -9.74
N LEU A 157 1.81 -12.05 -10.53
CA LEU A 157 3.19 -12.51 -10.63
C LEU A 157 4.13 -11.45 -11.22
N ALA A 158 3.66 -10.66 -12.21
CA ALA A 158 4.44 -9.55 -12.77
C ALA A 158 4.70 -8.47 -11.69
N ILE A 159 3.65 -8.12 -10.93
CA ILE A 159 3.72 -7.15 -9.85
C ILE A 159 4.67 -7.63 -8.74
N GLN A 160 4.51 -8.87 -8.30
CA GLN A 160 5.33 -9.45 -7.23
C GLN A 160 6.81 -9.50 -7.63
N ARG A 161 7.15 -9.95 -8.83
CA ARG A 161 8.53 -10.02 -9.31
C ARG A 161 9.17 -8.65 -9.45
N ALA A 162 8.44 -7.67 -9.97
CA ALA A 162 8.92 -6.29 -10.05
C ALA A 162 9.26 -5.73 -8.66
N ARG A 163 8.42 -6.01 -7.64
CA ARG A 163 8.59 -5.53 -6.27
C ARG A 163 9.52 -6.38 -5.41
N MET A 164 9.78 -7.63 -5.80
CA MET A 164 10.60 -8.57 -5.02
C MET A 164 12.06 -8.11 -4.91
N VAL A 165 12.65 -7.64 -5.99
CA VAL A 165 14.01 -7.10 -6.01
C VAL A 165 13.95 -5.60 -5.77
N LYS A 166 14.38 -5.16 -4.59
CA LYS A 166 14.32 -3.76 -4.16
C LYS A 166 15.42 -2.92 -4.81
N THR A 167 15.10 -1.70 -5.16
CA THR A 167 16.10 -0.70 -5.54
C THR A 167 16.93 -0.27 -4.33
N PRO A 168 18.10 0.37 -4.50
CA PRO A 168 18.87 0.91 -3.39
C PRO A 168 18.06 1.88 -2.53
N TRP A 169 17.16 2.66 -3.11
CA TRP A 169 16.30 3.61 -2.41
C TRP A 169 15.22 2.92 -1.59
N GLU A 170 14.59 1.88 -2.12
CA GLU A 170 13.65 1.05 -1.37
C GLU A 170 14.33 0.42 -0.15
N ILE A 171 15.57 -0.07 -0.32
CA ILE A 171 16.36 -0.64 0.79
C ILE A 171 16.63 0.40 1.87
N GLU A 172 16.98 1.64 1.50
CA GLU A 172 17.19 2.72 2.48
C GLU A 172 15.90 3.05 3.26
N ARG A 173 14.72 3.02 2.62
CA ARG A 173 13.42 3.22 3.30
C ARG A 173 13.16 2.12 4.32
N ILE A 174 13.31 0.87 3.91
CA ILE A 174 13.13 -0.28 4.79
C ILE A 174 14.12 -0.20 5.97
N ARG A 175 15.39 0.08 5.69
CA ARG A 175 16.42 0.25 6.72
C ARG A 175 16.07 1.36 7.70
N HIS A 176 15.58 2.48 7.20
CA HIS A 176 15.21 3.63 8.03
C HIS A 176 14.05 3.31 8.97
N VAL A 177 12.95 2.76 8.45
CA VAL A 177 11.80 2.39 9.28
C VAL A 177 12.15 1.28 10.28
N CYS A 178 12.98 0.30 9.90
CA CYS A 178 13.44 -0.75 10.81
C CYS A 178 14.24 -0.18 11.99
N ARG A 179 15.15 0.78 11.76
CA ARG A 179 15.91 1.44 12.83
C ARG A 179 15.02 2.16 13.83
N ILE A 180 14.03 2.92 13.32
CA ILE A 180 13.08 3.64 14.19
C ILE A 180 12.27 2.66 15.02
N THR A 181 11.76 1.60 14.38
CA THR A 181 10.97 0.55 15.05
C THR A 181 11.78 -0.15 16.12
N GLU A 182 13.01 -0.56 15.81
CA GLU A 182 13.91 -1.21 16.77
C GLU A 182 14.20 -0.31 17.98
N GLN A 183 14.56 0.95 17.74
CA GLN A 183 14.79 1.91 18.82
C GLN A 183 13.56 2.11 19.69
N ALA A 184 12.37 2.23 19.09
CA ALA A 184 11.11 2.38 19.82
C ALA A 184 10.83 1.18 20.73
N ILE A 185 11.07 -0.03 20.26
CA ILE A 185 10.91 -1.26 21.05
C ILE A 185 11.90 -1.28 22.19
N LEU A 186 13.21 -1.11 21.92
CA LEU A 186 14.28 -1.23 22.91
C LEU A 186 14.17 -0.16 24.00
N GLU A 187 13.89 1.09 23.64
CA GLU A 187 13.71 2.17 24.62
C GLU A 187 12.45 2.00 25.47
N THR A 188 11.39 1.41 24.93
CA THR A 188 10.20 1.08 25.71
C THR A 188 10.49 -0.10 26.64
N GLY A 189 11.21 -1.12 26.18
CA GLY A 189 11.61 -2.26 26.98
C GLY A 189 12.31 -1.86 28.28
N LYS A 190 13.17 -0.83 28.26
CA LYS A 190 13.85 -0.28 29.44
C LYS A 190 12.90 0.35 30.46
N THR A 191 11.67 0.64 30.12
CA THR A 191 10.68 1.27 31.02
C THR A 191 9.68 0.28 31.60
N ILE A 192 9.82 -1.02 31.32
CA ILE A 192 8.94 -2.06 31.86
C ILE A 192 9.30 -2.32 33.34
N VAL A 193 8.33 -2.16 34.20
CA VAL A 193 8.44 -2.46 35.63
C VAL A 193 7.42 -3.54 35.97
N ALA A 194 7.92 -4.73 36.35
CA ALA A 194 7.05 -5.85 36.75
C ALA A 194 6.20 -5.48 37.96
N GLY A 195 4.93 -5.80 37.95
CA GLY A 195 3.94 -5.44 38.96
C GLY A 195 3.30 -4.06 38.76
N GLU A 196 3.77 -3.25 37.78
CA GLU A 196 3.26 -1.89 37.56
C GLU A 196 2.86 -1.67 36.08
N THR A 197 3.72 -2.05 35.12
CA THR A 197 3.52 -1.75 33.68
C THR A 197 2.51 -2.70 33.07
N THR A 198 1.54 -2.15 32.34
CA THR A 198 0.57 -2.95 31.60
C THR A 198 1.03 -3.20 30.15
N GLU A 199 0.46 -4.20 29.47
CA GLU A 199 0.66 -4.41 28.03
C GLU A 199 0.30 -3.15 27.23
N LYS A 200 -0.78 -2.44 27.61
CA LYS A 200 -1.18 -1.17 26.97
C LYS A 200 -0.16 -0.05 27.18
N ASP A 201 0.50 0.03 28.31
CA ASP A 201 1.54 1.04 28.56
C ASP A 201 2.74 0.79 27.63
N ILE A 202 3.12 -0.47 27.47
CA ILE A 202 4.18 -0.87 26.53
C ILE A 202 3.77 -0.50 25.11
N SER A 203 2.57 -0.88 24.67
CA SER A 203 2.05 -0.59 23.33
C SER A 203 2.04 0.92 23.05
N LYS A 204 1.50 1.73 23.97
CA LYS A 204 1.47 3.19 23.85
C LYS A 204 2.89 3.78 23.81
N GLY A 205 3.77 3.28 24.67
CA GLY A 205 5.17 3.72 24.73
C GLY A 205 5.90 3.53 23.39
N ILE A 206 5.72 2.38 22.77
CA ILE A 206 6.28 2.09 21.44
C ILE A 206 5.64 3.00 20.37
N ALA A 207 4.31 3.08 20.31
CA ALA A 207 3.60 3.90 19.32
C ALA A 207 4.01 5.38 19.39
N MET A 208 4.15 5.96 20.58
CA MET A 208 4.61 7.34 20.75
C MET A 208 6.04 7.54 20.24
N ARG A 209 6.95 6.60 20.48
CA ARG A 209 8.33 6.69 20.01
C ARG A 209 8.43 6.55 18.51
N MET A 210 7.65 5.66 17.93
CA MET A 210 7.57 5.50 16.45
C MET A 210 7.04 6.77 15.79
N ALA A 211 5.98 7.36 16.32
CA ALA A 211 5.44 8.61 15.82
C ALA A 211 6.46 9.76 15.90
N ARG A 212 7.19 9.89 17.02
CA ARG A 212 8.29 10.86 17.16
C ARG A 212 9.44 10.60 16.19
N GLY A 213 9.68 9.35 15.84
CA GLY A 213 10.68 8.94 14.85
C GLY A 213 10.27 9.19 13.40
N GLY A 214 9.03 9.62 13.15
CA GLY A 214 8.53 9.93 11.80
C GLY A 214 7.83 8.76 11.10
N VAL A 215 7.38 7.74 11.85
CA VAL A 215 6.55 6.67 11.28
C VAL A 215 5.17 7.22 10.91
N ASP A 216 4.75 7.01 9.68
CA ASP A 216 3.48 7.50 9.14
C ASP A 216 2.27 6.71 9.65
N LYS A 217 2.45 5.40 9.78
CA LYS A 217 1.38 4.45 10.12
C LYS A 217 1.95 3.24 10.85
N ILE A 218 1.26 2.77 11.86
CA ILE A 218 1.47 1.45 12.47
C ILE A 218 0.38 0.52 11.94
N SER A 219 0.76 -0.58 11.28
CA SER A 219 -0.19 -1.54 10.72
C SER A 219 -0.73 -2.47 11.78
N TYR A 220 0.15 -2.95 12.64
CA TYR A 220 -0.19 -3.74 13.81
C TYR A 220 0.84 -3.52 14.91
N LEU A 221 0.43 -3.75 16.14
CA LEU A 221 1.26 -3.73 17.32
C LEU A 221 0.67 -4.69 18.34
N THR A 222 1.24 -5.88 18.39
CA THR A 222 0.93 -6.89 19.38
C THR A 222 1.87 -6.75 20.56
N VAL A 223 1.31 -6.72 21.76
CA VAL A 223 2.04 -6.86 23.03
C VAL A 223 1.31 -7.90 23.85
N THR A 224 1.98 -9.01 24.16
CA THR A 224 1.41 -10.08 24.99
C THR A 224 2.36 -10.50 26.08
N SER A 225 1.82 -10.86 27.22
CA SER A 225 2.56 -11.35 28.39
C SER A 225 1.78 -12.44 29.13
N GLY A 226 2.48 -13.27 29.92
CA GLY A 226 1.86 -14.34 30.71
C GLY A 226 1.90 -15.72 30.03
N ILE A 227 2.13 -16.75 30.84
CA ILE A 227 2.36 -18.13 30.41
C ILE A 227 1.20 -18.68 29.56
N ASP A 228 -0.01 -18.34 29.87
CA ASP A 228 -1.24 -18.77 29.18
C ASP A 228 -1.49 -18.06 27.85
N LYS A 229 -0.69 -17.01 27.54
CA LYS A 229 -0.87 -16.18 26.33
C LYS A 229 0.30 -16.24 25.36
N TYR A 230 1.36 -16.96 25.62
CA TYR A 230 2.54 -17.02 24.74
C TYR A 230 2.28 -17.58 23.34
N CYS A 231 1.20 -18.31 23.17
CA CYS A 231 0.75 -18.79 21.84
C CYS A 231 -0.28 -17.86 21.17
N THR A 232 -0.57 -16.70 21.76
CA THR A 232 -1.55 -15.76 21.22
C THR A 232 -0.84 -14.72 20.37
N PHE A 233 -1.03 -14.79 19.04
CA PHE A 233 -0.53 -13.82 18.08
C PHE A 233 -1.67 -12.96 17.54
N ASN A 234 -1.33 -11.82 16.95
CA ASN A 234 -2.27 -10.91 16.30
C ASN A 234 -3.41 -10.41 17.23
N THR A 235 -3.07 -10.09 18.47
CA THR A 235 -4.01 -9.59 19.47
C THR A 235 -3.66 -8.17 19.90
N TYR A 236 -4.65 -7.48 20.43
CA TYR A 236 -4.45 -6.15 21.01
C TYR A 236 -3.89 -6.26 22.43
N ALA A 237 -3.05 -5.30 22.82
CA ALA A 237 -2.58 -5.14 24.17
C ALA A 237 -3.75 -4.91 25.14
N THR A 238 -3.65 -5.53 26.35
CA THR A 238 -4.68 -5.47 27.38
C THR A 238 -4.22 -4.65 28.60
N ASP A 239 -5.11 -4.49 29.59
CA ASP A 239 -4.78 -3.87 30.88
C ASP A 239 -4.04 -4.85 31.83
N ARG A 240 -3.60 -6.02 31.31
CA ARG A 240 -2.83 -6.98 32.08
C ARG A 240 -1.51 -6.36 32.49
N VAL A 241 -1.20 -6.45 33.80
CA VAL A 241 0.08 -6.02 34.40
C VAL A 241 1.10 -7.14 34.23
N VAL A 242 2.27 -6.82 33.67
CA VAL A 242 3.40 -7.73 33.49
C VAL A 242 3.91 -8.17 34.87
N GLN A 243 4.13 -9.48 35.08
CA GLN A 243 4.63 -10.02 36.33
C GLN A 243 6.12 -10.39 36.21
N LYS A 244 6.79 -10.46 37.37
CA LYS A 244 8.19 -10.88 37.42
C LYS A 244 8.36 -12.33 36.92
N GLY A 245 9.33 -12.55 36.05
CA GLY A 245 9.63 -13.87 35.51
C GLY A 245 8.76 -14.28 34.33
N GLU A 246 8.02 -13.34 33.75
CA GLU A 246 7.26 -13.54 32.54
C GLU A 246 8.01 -13.00 31.30
N TYR A 247 7.76 -13.62 30.16
CA TYR A 247 8.14 -13.06 28.87
C TYR A 247 7.10 -12.04 28.40
N VAL A 248 7.60 -10.96 27.80
CA VAL A 248 6.78 -9.97 27.09
C VAL A 248 7.17 -10.04 25.62
N LEU A 249 6.24 -10.46 24.77
CA LEU A 249 6.40 -10.48 23.32
C LEU A 249 5.87 -9.17 22.75
N VAL A 250 6.67 -8.55 21.89
CA VAL A 250 6.28 -7.40 21.07
C VAL A 250 6.48 -7.75 19.61
N ASP A 251 5.43 -7.64 18.83
CA ASP A 251 5.44 -7.85 17.40
C ASP A 251 4.78 -6.66 16.68
N ILE A 252 5.49 -6.01 15.75
CA ILE A 252 5.09 -4.71 15.25
C ILE A 252 5.54 -4.45 13.80
N SER A 253 4.68 -3.77 13.05
CA SER A 253 5.00 -3.20 11.75
C SER A 253 4.66 -1.71 11.70
N GLY A 254 5.66 -0.90 11.39
CA GLY A 254 5.51 0.52 11.09
C GLY A 254 5.85 0.83 9.64
N HIS A 255 5.29 1.91 9.11
CA HIS A 255 5.48 2.30 7.72
C HIS A 255 6.03 3.72 7.59
N ILE A 256 6.96 3.91 6.66
CA ILE A 256 7.41 5.20 6.17
C ILE A 256 7.39 5.17 4.65
N ASP A 257 6.74 6.13 4.01
CA ASP A 257 6.57 6.19 2.55
C ASP A 257 6.05 4.87 1.94
N GLY A 258 5.14 4.18 2.63
CA GLY A 258 4.58 2.91 2.15
C GLY A 258 5.49 1.68 2.34
N TYR A 259 6.71 1.83 2.86
CA TYR A 259 7.64 0.73 3.16
C TYR A 259 7.57 0.35 4.62
N ALA A 260 7.48 -0.95 4.88
CA ALA A 260 7.22 -1.50 6.20
C ALA A 260 8.48 -2.02 6.89
N SER A 261 8.51 -1.87 8.21
CA SER A 261 9.26 -2.76 9.10
C SER A 261 8.40 -3.95 9.51
N ASP A 262 9.04 -5.03 9.93
CA ASP A 262 8.41 -6.18 10.56
C ASP A 262 9.39 -6.74 11.58
N LEU A 263 9.16 -6.44 12.85
CA LEU A 263 10.11 -6.74 13.91
C LEU A 263 9.42 -7.33 15.14
N THR A 264 9.94 -8.46 15.59
CA THR A 264 9.54 -9.10 16.84
C THR A 264 10.68 -9.08 17.86
N ARG A 265 10.37 -8.78 19.12
CA ARG A 265 11.30 -8.86 20.25
C ARG A 265 10.59 -9.47 21.46
N VAL A 266 11.39 -10.16 22.28
CA VAL A 266 10.94 -10.72 23.55
C VAL A 266 11.79 -10.14 24.66
N PHE A 267 11.15 -9.64 25.70
CA PHE A 267 11.78 -9.19 26.95
C PHE A 267 11.54 -10.20 28.05
N TYR A 268 12.53 -10.30 28.96
CA TYR A 268 12.47 -11.16 30.14
C TYR A 268 12.97 -10.40 31.36
#